data_576835c062a13f421c8b5f1b86842e1c
#
_entry.id   576835c062a13f421c8b5f1b86842e1c
#
_cell.length_a   1.000
_cell.length_b   1.000
_cell.length_c   1.000
_cell.angle_alpha   90.00
_cell.angle_beta   90.00
_cell.angle_gamma   90.00
#
_symmetry.space_group_name_H-M   'P 1'
#
loop_
_entity.id
_entity.type
_entity.pdbx_description
1 polymer ?
#
loop_
_entity_poly.entity_id
_entity_poly.type
_entity_poly.pdbx_seq_one_letter_code
_entity_poly.pdbx_strand_id
1 'polypeptide(L)'
;IPPRNVSLSASISRMAAVAVLAVLCTACSVTRRLNDGQYLLQKVTIDTDGQTPKEERITAPTLEQYVRQTPNKRFLGTNFYVWAYNLANPDKDNWWNNFKRKVGEEPVLLDMSLTEKSVQNLKTYMNSRGYYASTASFEVDTTRRRHRAYVTYRTRQGQPYRIDTVSYDFRDRSLKTVIDVDTASTLIRPGDIFDITMLDKERERIAAYLN
;
A
#
# COMPACT_ATOMS: atom_id res chain seq x y z
N ILE A 1 -38.40 -49.06 8.03
CA ILE A 1 -38.45 -47.59 8.18
C ILE A 1 -37.17 -47.04 7.62
N PRO A 2 -37.15 -46.34 6.47
CA PRO A 2 -35.93 -45.72 5.92
C PRO A 2 -35.67 -44.36 6.53
N PRO A 3 -34.40 -43.92 6.70
CA PRO A 3 -34.06 -42.69 7.38
C PRO A 3 -34.27 -41.42 6.53
N ARG A 4 -34.81 -40.39 7.20
CA ARG A 4 -35.14 -39.06 6.66
C ARG A 4 -33.87 -38.17 6.43
N ASN A 5 -32.88 -38.60 5.68
CA ASN A 5 -31.65 -37.78 5.45
C ASN A 5 -31.70 -36.94 4.14
N VAL A 6 -32.77 -37.00 3.36
CA VAL A 6 -32.86 -36.33 2.04
C VAL A 6 -33.26 -34.83 2.18
N SER A 7 -33.93 -34.45 3.27
CA SER A 7 -34.43 -33.08 3.43
C SER A 7 -33.36 -32.08 3.89
N LEU A 8 -32.36 -32.55 4.63
CA LEU A 8 -31.31 -31.66 5.18
C LEU A 8 -30.33 -31.18 4.10
N SER A 9 -29.94 -32.06 3.19
CA SER A 9 -29.04 -31.73 2.08
C SER A 9 -29.68 -30.76 1.08
N ALA A 10 -30.98 -30.93 0.79
CA ALA A 10 -31.74 -30.04 -0.09
C ALA A 10 -31.91 -28.63 0.54
N SER A 11 -32.06 -28.54 1.86
CA SER A 11 -32.17 -27.28 2.58
C SER A 11 -30.83 -26.53 2.59
N ILE A 12 -29.71 -27.21 2.84
CA ILE A 12 -28.36 -26.64 2.80
C ILE A 12 -28.02 -26.14 1.39
N SER A 13 -28.35 -26.91 0.35
CA SER A 13 -28.15 -26.53 -1.06
C SER A 13 -28.92 -25.26 -1.43
N ARG A 14 -30.19 -25.16 -0.99
CA ARG A 14 -31.02 -23.95 -1.20
C ARG A 14 -30.48 -22.74 -0.47
N MET A 15 -30.02 -22.87 0.76
CA MET A 15 -29.41 -21.79 1.52
C MET A 15 -28.09 -21.33 0.85
N ALA A 16 -27.26 -22.26 0.39
CA ALA A 16 -26.05 -21.94 -0.36
C ALA A 16 -26.36 -21.20 -1.68
N ALA A 17 -27.35 -21.63 -2.42
CA ALA A 17 -27.78 -20.96 -3.66
C ALA A 17 -28.30 -19.54 -3.41
N VAL A 18 -29.09 -19.32 -2.35
CA VAL A 18 -29.57 -17.99 -1.94
C VAL A 18 -28.39 -17.09 -1.50
N ALA A 19 -27.44 -17.63 -0.76
CA ALA A 19 -26.24 -16.89 -0.36
C ALA A 19 -25.40 -16.48 -1.58
N VAL A 20 -25.19 -17.36 -2.56
CA VAL A 20 -24.48 -17.06 -3.81
C VAL A 20 -25.23 -16.00 -4.62
N LEU A 21 -26.55 -16.10 -4.72
CA LEU A 21 -27.39 -15.12 -5.43
C LEU A 21 -27.34 -13.75 -4.75
N ALA A 22 -27.36 -13.68 -3.42
CA ALA A 22 -27.22 -12.45 -2.65
C ALA A 22 -25.84 -11.80 -2.88
N VAL A 23 -24.77 -12.58 -2.94
CA VAL A 23 -23.41 -12.11 -3.24
C VAL A 23 -23.32 -11.55 -4.66
N LEU A 24 -23.96 -12.18 -5.64
CA LEU A 24 -24.00 -11.69 -7.02
C LEU A 24 -24.79 -10.37 -7.15
N CYS A 25 -25.88 -10.21 -6.41
CA CYS A 25 -26.66 -8.96 -6.39
C CYS A 25 -25.90 -7.79 -5.76
N THR A 26 -25.08 -8.03 -4.76
CA THR A 26 -24.27 -6.95 -4.14
C THR A 26 -23.18 -6.40 -5.07
N ALA A 27 -22.68 -7.21 -6.00
CA ALA A 27 -21.64 -6.78 -6.94
C ALA A 27 -22.14 -5.69 -7.93
N CYS A 28 -23.42 -5.68 -8.27
CA CYS A 28 -23.99 -4.70 -9.21
C CYS A 28 -24.40 -3.37 -8.55
N SER A 29 -24.64 -3.35 -7.23
CA SER A 29 -25.14 -2.15 -6.55
C SER A 29 -24.05 -1.19 -6.10
N VAL A 30 -22.80 -1.64 -5.96
CA VAL A 30 -21.68 -0.87 -5.42
C VAL A 30 -21.32 0.33 -6.31
N THR A 31 -21.41 0.19 -7.62
CA THR A 31 -21.07 1.23 -8.60
C THR A 31 -22.28 1.98 -9.16
N ARG A 32 -23.51 1.67 -8.69
CA ARG A 32 -24.75 2.25 -9.24
C ARG A 32 -24.88 3.75 -9.02
N ARG A 33 -24.22 4.28 -7.98
CA ARG A 33 -24.27 5.70 -7.61
C ARG A 33 -23.11 6.52 -8.21
N LEU A 34 -22.23 5.88 -9.00
CA LEU A 34 -21.11 6.57 -9.63
C LEU A 34 -21.59 7.25 -10.91
N ASN A 35 -21.13 8.48 -11.08
CA ASN A 35 -21.35 9.26 -12.30
C ASN A 35 -20.48 8.72 -13.44
N ASP A 36 -20.84 9.09 -14.68
CA ASP A 36 -20.01 8.79 -15.83
C ASP A 36 -18.62 9.42 -15.67
N GLY A 37 -17.59 8.64 -15.95
CA GLY A 37 -16.20 9.02 -15.74
C GLY A 37 -15.65 8.76 -14.33
N GLN A 38 -16.48 8.39 -13.37
CA GLN A 38 -16.03 7.95 -12.05
C GLN A 38 -15.80 6.45 -11.99
N TYR A 39 -14.68 6.06 -11.40
CA TYR A 39 -14.29 4.66 -11.25
C TYR A 39 -13.97 4.35 -9.79
N LEU A 40 -14.58 3.30 -9.25
CA LEU A 40 -14.24 2.75 -7.95
C LEU A 40 -12.83 2.11 -8.03
N LEU A 41 -11.91 2.52 -7.17
CA LEU A 41 -10.60 1.91 -7.07
C LEU A 41 -10.73 0.49 -6.52
N GLN A 42 -10.67 -0.49 -7.41
CA GLN A 42 -10.95 -1.88 -7.07
C GLN A 42 -9.73 -2.62 -6.55
N LYS A 43 -8.56 -2.33 -7.10
CA LYS A 43 -7.30 -2.98 -6.74
C LYS A 43 -6.12 -2.08 -7.06
N VAL A 44 -5.16 -2.07 -6.16
CA VAL A 44 -3.82 -1.56 -6.39
C VAL A 44 -2.86 -2.74 -6.35
N THR A 45 -1.91 -2.77 -7.26
CA THR A 45 -0.85 -3.79 -7.34
C THR A 45 0.47 -3.06 -7.54
N ILE A 46 1.52 -3.53 -6.87
CA ILE A 46 2.88 -3.06 -7.14
C ILE A 46 3.65 -4.23 -7.74
N ASP A 47 4.13 -4.01 -8.93
CA ASP A 47 5.01 -4.92 -9.66
C ASP A 47 6.44 -4.39 -9.54
N THR A 48 7.32 -5.20 -8.95
CA THR A 48 8.71 -4.84 -8.70
C THR A 48 9.63 -5.67 -9.56
N ASP A 49 10.41 -5.01 -10.41
CA ASP A 49 11.46 -5.61 -11.21
C ASP A 49 12.81 -4.92 -10.92
N GLY A 50 13.89 -5.49 -11.32
CA GLY A 50 15.21 -4.87 -11.21
C GLY A 50 16.38 -5.85 -11.27
N GLN A 51 17.56 -5.29 -11.46
CA GLN A 51 18.83 -6.01 -11.53
C GLN A 51 19.47 -6.26 -10.15
N THR A 52 18.84 -5.71 -9.09
CA THR A 52 19.30 -5.83 -7.72
C THR A 52 19.15 -7.27 -7.21
N PRO A 53 20.14 -7.83 -6.48
CA PRO A 53 19.98 -9.11 -5.77
C PRO A 53 18.72 -9.14 -4.91
N LYS A 54 18.11 -10.31 -4.75
CA LYS A 54 16.82 -10.44 -4.01
C LYS A 54 16.92 -9.95 -2.56
N GLU A 55 18.05 -10.14 -1.93
CA GLU A 55 18.35 -9.80 -0.54
C GLU A 55 18.36 -8.28 -0.32
N GLU A 56 18.78 -7.52 -1.32
CA GLU A 56 18.86 -6.05 -1.29
C GLU A 56 17.63 -5.39 -1.92
N ARG A 57 16.69 -6.17 -2.45
CA ARG A 57 15.55 -5.65 -3.19
C ARG A 57 14.48 -5.09 -2.25
N ILE A 58 14.04 -3.86 -2.53
CA ILE A 58 12.88 -3.29 -1.84
C ILE A 58 11.63 -4.06 -2.29
N THR A 59 10.89 -4.60 -1.33
CA THR A 59 9.73 -5.46 -1.60
C THR A 59 8.46 -4.67 -1.88
N ALA A 60 7.51 -5.27 -2.60
CA ALA A 60 6.22 -4.63 -2.87
C ALA A 60 5.46 -4.20 -1.59
N PRO A 61 5.37 -5.00 -0.50
CA PRO A 61 4.72 -4.56 0.75
C PRO A 61 5.36 -3.31 1.37
N THR A 62 6.67 -3.13 1.23
CA THR A 62 7.35 -1.92 1.70
C THR A 62 6.94 -0.71 0.85
N LEU A 63 6.82 -0.87 -0.45
CA LEU A 63 6.43 0.17 -1.39
C LEU A 63 4.95 0.55 -1.26
N GLU A 64 4.07 -0.37 -0.87
CA GLU A 64 2.64 -0.10 -0.67
C GLU A 64 2.38 1.04 0.32
N GLN A 65 3.25 1.23 1.31
CA GLN A 65 3.13 2.30 2.31
C GLN A 65 3.30 3.71 1.71
N TYR A 66 3.87 3.83 0.53
CA TYR A 66 4.12 5.10 -0.16
C TYR A 66 3.07 5.42 -1.23
N VAL A 67 2.11 4.54 -1.43
CA VAL A 67 0.97 4.75 -2.31
C VAL A 67 -0.08 5.60 -1.59
N ARG A 68 -0.55 6.66 -2.26
CA ARG A 68 -1.50 7.63 -1.69
C ARG A 68 -2.93 7.15 -1.63
N GLN A 69 -3.30 6.24 -2.52
CA GLN A 69 -4.66 5.70 -2.57
C GLN A 69 -4.63 4.19 -2.38
N THR A 70 -5.34 3.72 -1.38
CA THR A 70 -5.59 2.30 -1.15
C THR A 70 -7.06 1.97 -1.42
N PRO A 71 -7.37 0.83 -2.05
CA PRO A 71 -8.75 0.43 -2.29
C PRO A 71 -9.48 0.14 -0.98
N ASN A 72 -10.81 0.21 -1.03
CA ASN A 72 -11.67 -0.15 0.09
C ASN A 72 -11.40 -1.58 0.57
N LYS A 73 -11.59 -1.80 1.87
CA LYS A 73 -11.52 -3.13 2.48
C LYS A 73 -12.52 -4.08 1.83
N ARG A 74 -12.12 -5.32 1.67
CA ARG A 74 -12.97 -6.35 1.07
C ARG A 74 -13.30 -7.42 2.10
N PHE A 75 -14.57 -7.83 2.12
CA PHE A 75 -15.02 -8.96 2.92
C PHE A 75 -15.35 -10.13 2.01
N LEU A 76 -14.73 -11.28 2.22
CA LEU A 76 -14.86 -12.47 1.37
C LEU A 76 -14.74 -12.17 -0.14
N GLY A 77 -13.77 -11.31 -0.50
CA GLY A 77 -13.55 -10.93 -1.90
C GLY A 77 -14.58 -9.94 -2.48
N THR A 78 -15.60 -9.53 -1.71
CA THR A 78 -16.64 -8.59 -2.10
C THR A 78 -16.42 -7.19 -1.53
N ASN A 79 -16.99 -6.16 -2.15
CA ASN A 79 -16.97 -4.79 -1.63
C ASN A 79 -18.14 -4.57 -0.64
N PHE A 80 -18.30 -5.47 0.34
CA PHE A 80 -19.39 -5.46 1.31
C PHE A 80 -19.50 -4.11 2.06
N TYR A 81 -18.39 -3.55 2.50
CA TYR A 81 -18.39 -2.29 3.26
C TYR A 81 -18.89 -1.11 2.41
N VAL A 82 -18.47 -1.03 1.14
CA VAL A 82 -18.98 -0.02 0.20
C VAL A 82 -20.47 -0.22 -0.10
N TRP A 83 -20.89 -1.47 -0.23
CA TRP A 83 -22.31 -1.79 -0.38
C TRP A 83 -23.13 -1.36 0.83
N ALA A 84 -22.67 -1.65 2.05
CA ALA A 84 -23.31 -1.26 3.30
C ALA A 84 -23.45 0.28 3.41
N TYR A 85 -22.39 1.00 3.04
CA TYR A 85 -22.39 2.47 2.97
C TYR A 85 -23.45 2.98 1.98
N ASN A 86 -23.50 2.40 0.78
CA ASN A 86 -24.46 2.78 -0.25
C ASN A 86 -25.92 2.46 0.11
N LEU A 87 -26.18 1.59 1.08
CA LEU A 87 -27.54 1.34 1.60
C LEU A 87 -28.01 2.44 2.56
N ALA A 88 -27.11 3.28 3.07
CA ALA A 88 -27.50 4.42 3.89
C ALA A 88 -28.13 5.50 3.01
N ASN A 89 -29.22 6.11 3.50
CA ASN A 89 -29.81 7.27 2.85
C ASN A 89 -29.07 8.53 3.39
N PRO A 90 -28.49 9.38 2.51
CA PRO A 90 -27.79 10.58 2.94
C PRO A 90 -28.70 11.59 3.64
N ASP A 91 -29.99 11.64 3.25
CA ASP A 91 -30.97 12.63 3.71
C ASP A 91 -31.68 12.25 5.03
N LYS A 92 -31.45 11.03 5.55
CA LYS A 92 -32.08 10.53 6.77
C LYS A 92 -31.05 10.29 7.86
N ASP A 93 -31.24 11.01 8.96
CA ASP A 93 -30.40 10.90 10.15
C ASP A 93 -31.13 10.09 11.24
N ASN A 94 -31.28 8.77 11.02
CA ASN A 94 -31.83 7.86 11.99
C ASN A 94 -30.77 6.80 12.40
N TRP A 95 -31.00 6.15 13.56
CA TRP A 95 -30.08 5.15 14.12
C TRP A 95 -29.65 4.08 13.10
N TRP A 96 -30.55 3.57 12.25
CA TRP A 96 -30.24 2.58 11.22
C TRP A 96 -29.32 3.10 10.12
N ASN A 97 -29.48 4.35 9.71
CA ASN A 97 -28.61 4.96 8.71
C ASN A 97 -27.22 5.26 9.30
N ASN A 98 -27.18 5.68 10.54
CA ASN A 98 -25.92 5.93 11.25
C ASN A 98 -25.15 4.61 11.46
N PHE A 99 -25.84 3.52 11.81
CA PHE A 99 -25.24 2.19 11.87
C PHE A 99 -24.68 1.75 10.53
N LYS A 100 -25.41 1.90 9.42
CA LYS A 100 -24.94 1.55 8.07
C LYS A 100 -23.73 2.36 7.64
N ARG A 101 -23.69 3.67 7.96
CA ARG A 101 -22.53 4.53 7.70
C ARG A 101 -21.33 4.13 8.56
N LYS A 102 -21.56 3.74 9.80
CA LYS A 102 -20.49 3.30 10.72
C LYS A 102 -19.87 1.96 10.32
N VAL A 103 -20.68 1.02 9.82
CA VAL A 103 -20.22 -0.29 9.32
C VAL A 103 -19.68 -0.17 7.90
N GLY A 104 -20.28 0.73 7.10
CA GLY A 104 -19.88 0.95 5.72
C GLY A 104 -18.62 1.79 5.60
N GLU A 105 -18.01 1.70 4.44
CA GLU A 105 -16.84 2.49 4.04
C GLU A 105 -17.17 3.27 2.78
N GLU A 106 -16.88 4.57 2.78
CA GLU A 106 -17.08 5.42 1.62
C GLU A 106 -16.29 4.89 0.41
N PRO A 107 -16.91 4.85 -0.80
CA PRO A 107 -16.22 4.36 -1.98
C PRO A 107 -14.98 5.20 -2.32
N VAL A 108 -13.83 4.58 -2.35
CA VAL A 108 -12.59 5.21 -2.82
C VAL A 108 -12.63 5.26 -4.34
N LEU A 109 -12.73 6.47 -4.88
CA LEU A 109 -12.72 6.70 -6.32
C LEU A 109 -11.29 6.88 -6.81
N LEU A 110 -11.03 6.43 -8.04
CA LEU A 110 -9.74 6.68 -8.70
C LEU A 110 -9.50 8.18 -8.84
N ASP A 111 -8.39 8.66 -8.29
CA ASP A 111 -7.86 10.00 -8.47
C ASP A 111 -6.50 9.90 -9.17
N MET A 112 -6.43 10.42 -10.39
CA MET A 112 -5.21 10.39 -11.20
C MET A 112 -4.09 11.23 -10.59
N SER A 113 -4.43 12.37 -9.96
CA SER A 113 -3.43 13.21 -9.28
C SER A 113 -2.76 12.48 -8.12
N LEU A 114 -3.55 11.74 -7.32
CA LEU A 114 -3.00 10.92 -6.24
C LEU A 114 -2.20 9.72 -6.76
N THR A 115 -2.60 9.17 -7.92
CA THR A 115 -1.86 8.11 -8.60
C THR A 115 -0.48 8.60 -9.06
N GLU A 116 -0.42 9.78 -9.69
CA GLU A 116 0.83 10.41 -10.09
C GLU A 116 1.72 10.76 -8.90
N LYS A 117 1.14 11.32 -7.83
CA LYS A 117 1.87 11.57 -6.58
C LYS A 117 2.42 10.29 -5.96
N SER A 118 1.71 9.18 -6.08
CA SER A 118 2.21 7.88 -5.62
C SER A 118 3.47 7.46 -6.37
N VAL A 119 3.53 7.65 -7.69
CA VAL A 119 4.74 7.38 -8.49
C VAL A 119 5.93 8.21 -7.99
N GLN A 120 5.70 9.51 -7.72
CA GLN A 120 6.76 10.36 -7.19
C GLN A 120 7.23 9.91 -5.80
N ASN A 121 6.29 9.54 -4.93
CA ASN A 121 6.64 9.01 -3.60
C ASN A 121 7.46 7.72 -3.70
N LEU A 122 7.06 6.78 -4.55
CA LEU A 122 7.77 5.53 -4.79
C LEU A 122 9.20 5.79 -5.27
N LYS A 123 9.38 6.71 -6.23
CA LYS A 123 10.69 7.11 -6.73
C LYS A 123 11.53 7.78 -5.64
N THR A 124 10.95 8.72 -4.90
CA THR A 124 11.63 9.41 -3.79
C THR A 124 12.08 8.42 -2.72
N TYR A 125 11.23 7.47 -2.37
CA TYR A 125 11.60 6.44 -1.41
C TYR A 125 12.74 5.56 -1.92
N MET A 126 12.68 5.07 -3.16
CA MET A 126 13.78 4.27 -3.72
C MET A 126 15.10 5.06 -3.75
N ASN A 127 15.04 6.35 -4.10
CA ASN A 127 16.21 7.23 -4.07
C ASN A 127 16.78 7.38 -2.65
N SER A 128 15.93 7.57 -1.64
CA SER A 128 16.39 7.70 -0.24
C SER A 128 17.03 6.41 0.29
N ARG A 129 16.72 5.28 -0.34
CA ARG A 129 17.33 3.98 -0.04
C ARG A 129 18.57 3.67 -0.88
N GLY A 130 19.09 4.66 -1.64
CA GLY A 130 20.30 4.54 -2.45
C GLY A 130 20.07 4.07 -3.89
N TYR A 131 18.83 3.86 -4.35
CA TYR A 131 18.52 3.37 -5.69
C TYR A 131 18.19 4.52 -6.65
N TYR A 132 19.15 5.39 -6.92
CA TYR A 132 18.94 6.61 -7.72
C TYR A 132 18.59 6.36 -9.19
N ALA A 133 19.05 5.26 -9.78
CA ALA A 133 18.72 4.87 -11.14
C ALA A 133 17.38 4.12 -11.27
N SER A 134 16.52 4.20 -10.24
CA SER A 134 15.23 3.53 -10.25
C SER A 134 14.18 4.30 -11.04
N THR A 135 13.25 3.57 -11.62
CA THR A 135 12.10 4.12 -12.31
C THR A 135 10.81 3.63 -11.69
N ALA A 136 9.78 4.47 -11.72
CA ALA A 136 8.43 4.12 -11.34
C ALA A 136 7.46 4.66 -12.38
N SER A 137 6.45 3.86 -12.70
CA SER A 137 5.35 4.21 -13.61
C SER A 137 4.06 3.58 -13.12
N PHE A 138 2.94 3.93 -13.72
CA PHE A 138 1.67 3.30 -13.42
C PHE A 138 0.89 3.00 -14.70
N GLU A 139 -0.01 2.04 -14.58
CA GLU A 139 -0.98 1.69 -15.60
C GLU A 139 -2.36 1.59 -14.93
N VAL A 140 -3.37 2.16 -15.58
CA VAL A 140 -4.75 2.10 -15.09
C VAL A 140 -5.59 1.32 -16.09
N ASP A 141 -6.22 0.25 -15.62
CA ASP A 141 -7.13 -0.56 -16.40
C ASP A 141 -8.56 -0.35 -15.88
N THR A 142 -9.41 0.22 -16.72
CA THR A 142 -10.85 0.45 -16.47
C THR A 142 -11.75 -0.46 -17.29
N THR A 143 -11.17 -1.35 -18.10
CA THR A 143 -11.89 -2.16 -19.09
C THR A 143 -12.43 -3.47 -18.52
N ARG A 144 -11.82 -4.01 -17.47
CA ARG A 144 -12.17 -5.33 -16.90
C ARG A 144 -13.59 -5.40 -16.37
N ARG A 145 -14.07 -4.33 -15.73
CA ARG A 145 -15.44 -4.24 -15.21
C ARG A 145 -15.92 -2.79 -15.23
N ARG A 146 -17.19 -2.60 -15.58
CA ARG A 146 -17.82 -1.27 -15.64
C ARG A 146 -17.64 -0.50 -14.34
N HIS A 147 -17.24 0.79 -14.43
CA HIS A 147 -17.00 1.72 -13.32
C HIS A 147 -16.02 1.21 -12.25
N ARG A 148 -15.03 0.39 -12.62
CA ARG A 148 -13.98 -0.09 -11.72
C ARG A 148 -12.60 0.15 -12.33
N ALA A 149 -11.68 0.62 -11.50
CA ALA A 149 -10.30 0.83 -11.89
C ALA A 149 -9.36 -0.13 -11.16
N TYR A 150 -8.38 -0.60 -11.89
CA TYR A 150 -7.27 -1.42 -11.40
C TYR A 150 -5.99 -0.67 -11.70
N VAL A 151 -5.25 -0.28 -10.66
CA VAL A 151 -4.00 0.45 -10.80
C VAL A 151 -2.84 -0.51 -10.56
N THR A 152 -1.90 -0.55 -11.49
CA THR A 152 -0.66 -1.30 -11.35
C THR A 152 0.50 -0.33 -11.40
N TYR A 153 1.21 -0.19 -10.28
CA TYR A 153 2.48 0.54 -10.23
C TYR A 153 3.59 -0.43 -10.64
N ARG A 154 4.39 -0.03 -11.63
CA ARG A 154 5.58 -0.77 -12.06
C ARG A 154 6.81 -0.03 -11.58
N THR A 155 7.60 -0.68 -10.74
CA THR A 155 8.86 -0.14 -10.25
C THR A 155 10.01 -1.00 -10.75
N ARG A 156 11.04 -0.35 -11.27
CA ARG A 156 12.29 -1.02 -11.66
C ARG A 156 13.43 -0.45 -10.84
N GLN A 157 14.03 -1.30 -10.03
CA GLN A 157 15.14 -0.92 -9.18
C GLN A 157 16.46 -1.01 -9.97
N GLY A 158 17.22 0.08 -9.93
CA GLY A 158 18.59 0.11 -10.45
C GLY A 158 19.57 -0.51 -9.46
N GLN A 159 20.85 -0.47 -9.80
CA GLN A 159 21.91 -0.82 -8.86
C GLN A 159 21.95 0.22 -7.73
N PRO A 160 22.12 -0.21 -6.45
CA PRO A 160 22.26 0.72 -5.35
C PRO A 160 23.61 1.43 -5.41
N TYR A 161 23.61 2.70 -5.05
CA TYR A 161 24.84 3.43 -4.76
C TYR A 161 25.39 2.97 -3.42
N ARG A 162 26.71 2.81 -3.35
CA ARG A 162 27.39 2.35 -2.14
C ARG A 162 28.33 3.44 -1.62
N ILE A 163 28.52 3.43 -0.30
CA ILE A 163 29.47 4.30 0.38
C ILE A 163 30.88 3.82 -0.02
N ASP A 164 31.66 4.71 -0.60
CA ASP A 164 33.07 4.44 -0.92
C ASP A 164 33.96 4.69 0.30
N THR A 165 33.83 5.88 0.90
CA THR A 165 34.65 6.33 2.02
C THR A 165 33.79 7.08 3.01
N VAL A 166 34.09 6.92 4.30
CA VAL A 166 33.55 7.73 5.39
C VAL A 166 34.67 8.52 6.01
N SER A 167 34.53 9.85 6.05
CA SER A 167 35.50 10.74 6.71
C SER A 167 34.75 11.70 7.64
N TYR A 168 35.34 11.97 8.78
CA TYR A 168 34.84 12.93 9.76
C TYR A 168 35.72 14.14 9.77
N ASP A 169 35.17 15.32 9.53
CA ASP A 169 35.86 16.59 9.62
C ASP A 169 35.29 17.39 10.80
N PHE A 170 36.17 17.71 11.76
CA PHE A 170 35.83 18.43 12.98
C PHE A 170 36.58 19.74 13.06
N ARG A 171 35.85 20.83 13.29
CA ARG A 171 36.44 22.13 13.57
C ARG A 171 37.15 22.14 14.93
N ASP A 172 36.65 21.39 15.90
CA ASP A 172 37.22 21.26 17.25
C ASP A 172 37.99 19.93 17.37
N ARG A 173 39.28 20.03 17.67
CA ARG A 173 40.17 18.87 17.82
C ARG A 173 39.82 17.99 19.02
N SER A 174 39.19 18.54 20.06
CA SER A 174 38.74 17.75 21.23
C SER A 174 37.63 16.77 20.86
N LEU A 175 36.68 17.19 20.00
CA LEU A 175 35.63 16.34 19.49
C LEU A 175 36.16 15.20 18.61
N LYS A 176 37.22 15.47 17.84
CA LYS A 176 37.87 14.44 17.02
C LYS A 176 38.35 13.26 17.86
N THR A 177 39.04 13.54 18.97
CA THR A 177 39.59 12.49 19.85
C THR A 177 38.46 11.62 20.45
N VAL A 178 37.34 12.23 20.81
CA VAL A 178 36.17 11.53 21.37
C VAL A 178 35.53 10.62 20.34
N ILE A 179 35.36 11.09 19.12
CA ILE A 179 34.68 10.33 18.06
C ILE A 179 35.58 9.25 17.45
N ASP A 180 36.92 9.52 17.33
CA ASP A 180 37.87 8.50 16.85
C ASP A 180 37.88 7.25 17.74
N VAL A 181 37.56 7.37 19.03
CA VAL A 181 37.40 6.22 19.95
C VAL A 181 36.18 5.43 19.67
N ASP A 182 35.10 6.03 19.15
CA ASP A 182 33.79 5.39 18.92
C ASP A 182 33.52 5.00 17.45
N THR A 183 34.54 5.08 16.59
CA THR A 183 34.40 4.66 15.17
C THR A 183 34.02 3.19 14.99
N ALA A 184 34.27 2.34 15.99
CA ALA A 184 33.86 0.94 15.97
C ALA A 184 32.34 0.76 16.03
N SER A 185 31.61 1.72 16.62
CA SER A 185 30.15 1.70 16.78
C SER A 185 29.41 2.34 15.60
N THR A 186 30.12 2.77 14.56
CA THR A 186 29.48 3.43 13.40
C THR A 186 28.46 2.52 12.72
N LEU A 187 27.32 3.11 12.33
CA LEU A 187 26.24 2.45 11.60
C LEU A 187 26.45 2.46 10.08
N ILE A 188 27.47 3.19 9.60
CA ILE A 188 27.79 3.36 8.18
C ILE A 188 29.21 2.94 7.89
N ARG A 189 29.40 2.11 6.87
CA ARG A 189 30.73 1.57 6.51
C ARG A 189 30.94 1.64 5.01
N PRO A 190 32.19 1.75 4.55
CA PRO A 190 32.49 1.56 3.14
C PRO A 190 31.94 0.22 2.64
N GLY A 191 31.27 0.25 1.47
CA GLY A 191 30.56 -0.89 0.87
C GLY A 191 29.09 -0.98 1.21
N ASP A 192 28.61 -0.34 2.28
CA ASP A 192 27.18 -0.29 2.62
C ASP A 192 26.39 0.49 1.55
N ILE A 193 25.12 0.18 1.40
CA ILE A 193 24.22 0.95 0.52
C ILE A 193 24.08 2.37 1.08
N PHE A 194 24.16 3.36 0.19
CA PHE A 194 23.99 4.78 0.55
C PHE A 194 22.51 5.07 0.89
N ASP A 195 22.13 4.74 2.12
CA ASP A 195 20.78 4.90 2.66
C ASP A 195 20.72 6.15 3.54
N ILE A 196 19.92 7.14 3.12
CA ILE A 196 19.76 8.41 3.85
C ILE A 196 19.26 8.18 5.28
N THR A 197 18.38 7.19 5.50
CA THR A 197 17.89 6.89 6.85
C THR A 197 18.98 6.35 7.78
N MET A 198 19.95 5.63 7.24
CA MET A 198 21.10 5.16 8.02
C MET A 198 22.07 6.30 8.34
N LEU A 199 22.25 7.23 7.40
CA LEU A 199 23.05 8.44 7.64
C LEU A 199 22.42 9.32 8.73
N ASP A 200 21.08 9.49 8.72
CA ASP A 200 20.38 10.23 9.76
C ASP A 200 20.52 9.56 11.14
N LYS A 201 20.37 8.23 11.20
CA LYS A 201 20.60 7.48 12.45
C LYS A 201 22.03 7.60 12.97
N GLU A 202 23.01 7.57 12.09
CA GLU A 202 24.42 7.78 12.47
C GLU A 202 24.62 9.18 13.03
N ARG A 203 24.04 10.19 12.39
CA ARG A 203 24.08 11.57 12.90
C ARG A 203 23.45 11.68 14.29
N GLU A 204 22.29 11.05 14.51
CA GLU A 204 21.61 11.01 15.82
C GLU A 204 22.46 10.27 16.86
N ARG A 205 23.08 9.14 16.49
CA ARG A 205 23.99 8.39 17.34
C ARG A 205 25.17 9.25 17.81
N ILE A 206 25.81 9.93 16.86
CA ILE A 206 26.93 10.82 17.17
C ILE A 206 26.48 11.97 18.10
N ALA A 207 25.33 12.59 17.82
CA ALA A 207 24.78 13.65 18.65
C ALA A 207 24.44 13.16 20.07
N ALA A 208 23.91 11.96 20.22
CA ALA A 208 23.64 11.37 21.53
C ALA A 208 24.91 10.99 22.30
N TYR A 209 25.97 10.59 21.59
CA TYR A 209 27.27 10.27 22.21
C TYR A 209 28.00 11.51 22.74
N LEU A 210 27.75 12.69 22.14
CA LEU A 210 28.37 13.95 22.52
C LEU A 210 27.62 14.73 23.62
N ASN A 211 26.39 14.30 24.00
CA ASN A 211 25.57 14.90 25.06
C ASN A 211 25.69 14.11 26.36
#